data_35ccc504dd56810d5d8415870854c231
#
_entry.id   35ccc504dd56810d5d8415870854c231
#
_cell.length_a   1.000
_cell.length_b   1.000
_cell.length_c   1.000
_cell.angle_alpha   90.00
_cell.angle_beta   90.00
_cell.angle_gamma   90.00
#
_symmetry.space_group_name_H-M   'P 1'
#
loop_
_entity.id
_entity.type
_entity.pdbx_description
1 polymer ?
#
loop_
_entity_poly.entity_id
_entity_poly.type
_entity_poly.pdbx_seq_one_letter_code
_entity_poly.pdbx_strand_id
1 'polypeptide(L)'
;GERAGNLILVVVIISMLGVLNGLLLAGMRLPQAYAEKGMLPKGRLEEIHPKYQVSVPSAILFTAITLVWLLIHYLTQKFGIMGKGDVSEITIVFNYIFYISLYLRVIKLNREGLASNRLTSLFAPVMGIIGAALVIGGSLISSLQTTLVFSLLCALVILIGWLYSKRQMQN
;
A
#
# COMPACT_ATOMS: atom_id res chain seq x y z
N GLY A 1 -15.32 -29.01 15.58
CA GLY A 1 -15.93 -28.58 16.80
C GLY A 1 -15.52 -27.17 17.18
N GLU A 2 -16.25 -26.52 18.04
CA GLU A 2 -16.04 -25.14 18.51
C GLU A 2 -14.62 -24.87 19.02
N ARG A 3 -14.00 -25.80 19.71
CA ARG A 3 -12.62 -25.65 20.21
C ARG A 3 -11.60 -25.47 19.07
N ALA A 4 -11.75 -26.23 17.99
CA ALA A 4 -10.85 -26.09 16.84
C ALA A 4 -11.06 -24.75 16.13
N GLY A 5 -12.32 -24.27 16.02
CA GLY A 5 -12.63 -22.95 15.48
C GLY A 5 -12.00 -21.81 16.29
N ASN A 6 -12.13 -21.88 17.62
CA ASN A 6 -11.53 -20.87 18.51
C ASN A 6 -9.99 -20.87 18.45
N LEU A 7 -9.37 -22.03 18.32
CA LEU A 7 -7.91 -22.14 18.18
C LEU A 7 -7.43 -21.51 16.85
N ILE A 8 -8.13 -21.78 15.75
CA ILE A 8 -7.84 -21.15 14.45
C ILE A 8 -8.02 -19.64 14.55
N LEU A 9 -9.08 -19.16 15.20
CA LEU A 9 -9.32 -17.72 15.39
C LEU A 9 -8.16 -17.04 16.13
N VAL A 10 -7.67 -17.65 17.22
CA VAL A 10 -6.52 -17.12 17.98
C VAL A 10 -5.27 -17.05 17.11
N VAL A 11 -4.97 -18.10 16.34
CA VAL A 11 -3.83 -18.12 15.42
C VAL A 11 -3.94 -17.02 14.37
N VAL A 12 -5.13 -16.81 13.80
CA VAL A 12 -5.38 -15.74 12.82
C VAL A 12 -5.17 -14.37 13.44
N ILE A 13 -5.69 -14.14 14.66
CA ILE A 13 -5.51 -12.85 15.35
C ILE A 13 -4.02 -12.56 15.59
N ILE A 14 -3.26 -13.54 16.09
CA ILE A 14 -1.82 -13.39 16.33
C ILE A 14 -1.08 -13.09 15.02
N SER A 15 -1.42 -13.80 13.93
CA SER A 15 -0.84 -13.58 12.61
C SER A 15 -1.15 -12.16 12.09
N MET A 16 -2.39 -11.71 12.23
CA MET A 16 -2.79 -10.34 11.83
C MET A 16 -2.05 -9.27 12.63
N LEU A 17 -1.88 -9.46 13.94
CA LEU A 17 -1.11 -8.52 14.78
C LEU A 17 0.36 -8.47 14.34
N GLY A 18 0.95 -9.61 13.97
CA GLY A 18 2.31 -9.66 13.43
C GLY A 18 2.47 -8.89 12.11
N VAL A 19 1.54 -9.09 11.18
CA VAL A 19 1.51 -8.36 9.89
C VAL A 19 1.32 -6.86 10.13
N LEU A 20 0.36 -6.48 10.99
CA LEU A 20 0.09 -5.08 11.32
C LEU A 20 1.34 -4.39 11.91
N ASN A 21 2.03 -5.05 12.84
CA ASN A 21 3.27 -4.52 13.42
C ASN A 21 4.34 -4.28 12.34
N GLY A 22 4.54 -5.24 11.43
CA GLY A 22 5.47 -5.10 10.30
C GLY A 22 5.12 -3.94 9.38
N LEU A 23 3.84 -3.77 9.03
CA LEU A 23 3.36 -2.67 8.19
C LEU A 23 3.51 -1.30 8.88
N LEU A 24 3.25 -1.20 10.18
CA LEU A 24 3.45 0.02 10.94
C LEU A 24 4.93 0.41 10.99
N LEU A 25 5.83 -0.53 11.27
CA LEU A 25 7.27 -0.28 11.30
C LEU A 25 7.80 0.16 9.93
N ALA A 26 7.35 -0.48 8.85
CA ALA A 26 7.71 -0.07 7.50
C ALA A 26 7.14 1.30 7.15
N GLY A 27 5.86 1.54 7.46
CA GLY A 27 5.16 2.78 7.19
C GLY A 27 5.77 3.99 7.89
N MET A 28 6.21 3.84 9.14
CA MET A 28 6.87 4.92 9.88
C MET A 28 8.18 5.40 9.24
N ARG A 29 8.84 4.57 8.42
CA ARG A 29 10.08 4.91 7.71
C ARG A 29 9.85 5.54 6.34
N LEU A 30 8.64 5.45 5.78
CA LEU A 30 8.34 5.98 4.46
C LEU A 30 8.52 7.50 4.34
N PRO A 31 8.00 8.36 5.27
CA PRO A 31 8.22 9.79 5.16
C PRO A 31 9.69 10.19 5.24
N GLN A 32 10.48 9.50 6.07
CA GLN A 32 11.94 9.67 6.13
C GLN A 32 12.58 9.36 4.77
N ALA A 33 12.29 8.21 4.19
CA ALA A 33 12.85 7.81 2.90
C ALA A 33 12.46 8.76 1.75
N TYR A 34 11.27 9.35 1.80
CA TYR A 34 10.85 10.36 0.83
C TYR A 34 11.56 11.70 1.04
N ALA A 35 11.82 12.10 2.29
CA ALA A 35 12.61 13.29 2.60
C ALA A 35 14.06 13.13 2.13
N GLU A 36 14.71 12.00 2.40
CA GLU A 36 16.07 11.69 1.93
C GLU A 36 16.17 11.75 0.39
N LYS A 37 15.12 11.36 -0.33
CA LYS A 37 15.05 11.47 -1.81
C LYS A 37 14.67 12.86 -2.31
N GLY A 38 14.48 13.85 -1.43
CA GLY A 38 14.04 15.20 -1.81
C GLY A 38 12.60 15.30 -2.27
N MET A 39 11.78 14.28 -2.06
CA MET A 39 10.34 14.30 -2.40
C MET A 39 9.49 14.98 -1.33
N LEU A 40 9.98 15.07 -0.10
CA LEU A 40 9.41 15.83 1.00
C LEU A 40 10.41 16.90 1.48
N PRO A 41 9.94 17.95 2.18
CA PRO A 41 10.84 18.96 2.72
C PRO A 41 11.92 18.32 3.61
N LYS A 42 13.17 18.61 3.29
CA LYS A 42 14.31 18.20 4.11
C LYS A 42 14.25 18.88 5.47
N GLY A 43 14.81 18.25 6.48
CA GLY A 43 14.88 18.80 7.82
C GLY A 43 14.61 17.72 8.88
N ARG A 44 13.71 18.01 9.83
CA ARG A 44 13.44 17.09 10.96
C ARG A 44 13.02 15.68 10.57
N LEU A 45 12.46 15.46 9.37
CA LEU A 45 12.03 14.15 8.90
C LEU A 45 13.19 13.18 8.64
N GLU A 46 14.40 13.71 8.39
CA GLU A 46 15.61 12.90 8.14
C GLU A 46 16.35 12.55 9.44
N GLU A 47 16.09 13.27 10.54
CA GLU A 47 16.78 13.05 11.80
C GLU A 47 16.41 11.73 12.44
N ILE A 48 17.37 10.81 12.54
CA ILE A 48 17.19 9.53 13.21
C ILE A 48 17.44 9.69 14.70
N HIS A 49 16.47 9.32 15.52
CA HIS A 49 16.61 9.36 16.96
C HIS A 49 17.61 8.29 17.43
N PRO A 50 18.68 8.64 18.19
CA PRO A 50 19.79 7.72 18.50
C PRO A 50 19.34 6.49 19.29
N LYS A 51 18.31 6.60 20.11
CA LYS A 51 17.79 5.49 20.93
C LYS A 51 16.82 4.59 20.16
N TYR A 52 15.93 5.18 19.35
CA TYR A 52 14.85 4.43 18.69
C TYR A 52 15.19 3.98 17.28
N GLN A 53 16.30 4.49 16.71
CA GLN A 53 16.75 4.17 15.34
C GLN A 53 15.69 4.43 14.26
N VAL A 54 14.76 5.35 14.52
CA VAL A 54 13.68 5.80 13.64
C VAL A 54 13.55 7.31 13.75
N SER A 55 13.15 7.96 12.67
CA SER A 55 12.80 9.37 12.72
C SER A 55 11.47 9.55 13.45
N VAL A 56 11.51 10.19 14.62
CA VAL A 56 10.30 10.45 15.43
C VAL A 56 9.30 11.32 14.68
N PRO A 57 9.70 12.43 14.00
CA PRO A 57 8.76 13.22 13.21
C PRO A 57 8.13 12.42 12.06
N SER A 58 8.87 11.52 11.43
CA SER A 58 8.35 10.62 10.39
C SER A 58 7.29 9.67 10.96
N ALA A 59 7.55 9.08 12.14
CA ALA A 59 6.61 8.22 12.82
C ALA A 59 5.31 8.96 13.21
N ILE A 60 5.43 10.18 13.74
CA ILE A 60 4.28 11.03 14.09
C ILE A 60 3.45 11.36 12.84
N LEU A 61 4.10 11.77 11.74
CA LEU A 61 3.41 12.08 10.49
C LEU A 61 2.66 10.86 9.94
N PHE A 62 3.30 9.69 9.90
CA PHE A 62 2.66 8.46 9.46
C PHE A 62 1.47 8.08 10.36
N THR A 63 1.64 8.18 11.68
CA THR A 63 0.56 7.88 12.64
C THR A 63 -0.61 8.85 12.47
N ALA A 64 -0.35 10.15 12.29
CA ALA A 64 -1.40 11.14 12.04
C ALA A 64 -2.19 10.82 10.76
N ILE A 65 -1.51 10.49 9.66
CA ILE A 65 -2.15 10.09 8.40
C ILE A 65 -3.01 8.82 8.61
N THR A 66 -2.48 7.84 9.34
CA THR A 66 -3.20 6.59 9.65
C THR A 66 -4.46 6.86 10.46
N LEU A 67 -4.40 7.74 11.46
CA LEU A 67 -5.56 8.13 12.28
C LEU A 67 -6.62 8.88 11.46
N VAL A 68 -6.21 9.74 10.54
CA VAL A 68 -7.14 10.42 9.59
C VAL A 68 -7.86 9.39 8.72
N TRP A 69 -7.14 8.41 8.17
CA TRP A 69 -7.76 7.34 7.37
C TRP A 69 -8.69 6.46 8.20
N LEU A 70 -8.32 6.14 9.44
CA LEU A 70 -9.18 5.40 10.37
C LEU A 70 -10.49 6.17 10.66
N LEU A 71 -10.39 7.49 10.87
CA LEU A 71 -11.54 8.35 11.07
C LEU A 71 -12.44 8.40 9.84
N ILE A 72 -11.86 8.54 8.64
CA ILE A 72 -12.60 8.50 7.37
C ILE A 72 -13.33 7.16 7.24
N HIS A 73 -12.64 6.05 7.48
CA HIS A 73 -13.25 4.72 7.44
C HIS A 73 -14.42 4.61 8.43
N TYR A 74 -14.22 5.03 9.68
CA TYR A 74 -15.28 5.01 10.70
C TYR A 74 -16.50 5.84 10.30
N LEU A 75 -16.28 7.06 9.78
CA LEU A 75 -17.36 7.94 9.36
C LEU A 75 -18.11 7.39 8.14
N THR A 76 -17.40 6.84 7.15
CA THR A 76 -18.02 6.25 5.96
C THR A 76 -18.87 5.04 6.30
N GLN A 77 -18.45 4.20 7.25
CA GLN A 77 -19.24 3.06 7.73
C GLN A 77 -20.44 3.51 8.56
N LYS A 78 -20.25 4.47 9.48
CA LYS A 78 -21.31 4.97 10.36
C LYS A 78 -22.45 5.65 9.59
N PHE A 79 -22.13 6.40 8.55
CA PHE A 79 -23.12 7.12 7.74
C PHE A 79 -23.60 6.33 6.53
N GLY A 80 -23.12 5.11 6.32
CA GLY A 80 -23.52 4.26 5.19
C GLY A 80 -23.21 4.85 3.81
N ILE A 81 -22.26 5.79 3.72
CA ILE A 81 -21.95 6.54 2.50
C ILE A 81 -21.47 5.61 1.37
N MET A 82 -20.88 4.49 1.73
CA MET A 82 -20.30 3.53 0.79
C MET A 82 -21.13 2.27 0.60
N GLY A 83 -22.34 2.20 1.16
CA GLY A 83 -23.18 0.99 1.11
C GLY A 83 -22.47 -0.20 1.78
N LYS A 84 -22.25 -1.29 1.02
CA LYS A 84 -21.55 -2.49 1.51
C LYS A 84 -20.05 -2.49 1.21
N GLY A 85 -19.51 -1.46 0.52
CA GLY A 85 -18.11 -1.37 0.14
C GLY A 85 -17.22 -0.94 1.31
N ASP A 86 -15.98 -1.44 1.32
CA ASP A 86 -14.97 -1.09 2.32
C ASP A 86 -13.85 -0.26 1.66
N VAL A 87 -13.34 0.72 2.40
CA VAL A 87 -12.17 1.54 1.98
C VAL A 87 -10.92 0.67 1.76
N SER A 88 -10.81 -0.46 2.45
CA SER A 88 -9.69 -1.39 2.29
C SER A 88 -9.64 -2.06 0.91
N GLU A 89 -10.79 -2.32 0.27
CA GLU A 89 -10.87 -2.93 -1.06
C GLU A 89 -10.13 -2.11 -2.12
N ILE A 90 -10.16 -0.79 -1.99
CA ILE A 90 -9.53 0.15 -2.92
C ILE A 90 -8.01 0.07 -2.83
N THR A 91 -7.49 0.02 -1.60
CA THR A 91 -6.06 -0.14 -1.36
C THR A 91 -5.55 -1.43 -2.00
N ILE A 92 -6.35 -2.50 -1.95
CA ILE A 92 -6.05 -3.78 -2.59
C ILE A 92 -5.93 -3.58 -4.11
N VAL A 93 -6.90 -2.97 -4.77
CA VAL A 93 -6.89 -2.73 -6.22
C VAL A 93 -5.65 -1.95 -6.66
N PHE A 94 -5.32 -0.85 -5.95
CA PHE A 94 -4.13 -0.05 -6.26
C PHE A 94 -2.83 -0.83 -6.07
N ASN A 95 -2.70 -1.61 -5.01
CA ASN A 95 -1.52 -2.46 -4.80
C ASN A 95 -1.35 -3.46 -5.95
N TYR A 96 -2.42 -4.08 -6.43
CA TYR A 96 -2.33 -5.03 -7.55
C TYR A 96 -1.98 -4.34 -8.87
N ILE A 97 -2.41 -3.10 -9.11
CA ILE A 97 -1.96 -2.30 -10.27
C ILE A 97 -0.45 -2.05 -10.20
N PHE A 98 0.09 -1.69 -9.03
CA PHE A 98 1.53 -1.54 -8.85
C PHE A 98 2.28 -2.86 -9.01
N TYR A 99 1.75 -3.97 -8.51
CA TYR A 99 2.35 -5.30 -8.70
C TYR A 99 2.40 -5.69 -10.18
N ILE A 100 1.37 -5.39 -10.98
CA ILE A 100 1.41 -5.61 -12.44
C ILE A 100 2.59 -4.84 -13.05
N SER A 101 2.80 -3.59 -12.67
CA SER A 101 3.94 -2.77 -13.13
C SER A 101 5.29 -3.40 -12.77
N LEU A 102 5.41 -3.95 -11.55
CA LEU A 102 6.61 -4.68 -11.11
C LEU A 102 6.81 -5.97 -11.91
N TYR A 103 5.77 -6.76 -12.12
CA TYR A 103 5.84 -8.00 -12.90
C TYR A 103 6.27 -7.73 -14.33
N LEU A 104 5.74 -6.68 -14.97
CA LEU A 104 6.16 -6.25 -16.30
C LEU A 104 7.64 -5.86 -16.34
N ARG A 105 8.14 -5.18 -15.29
CA ARG A 105 9.57 -4.86 -15.17
C ARG A 105 10.44 -6.11 -15.03
N VAL A 106 10.02 -7.10 -14.25
CA VAL A 106 10.74 -8.37 -14.11
C VAL A 106 10.81 -9.12 -15.45
N ILE A 107 9.71 -9.15 -16.21
CA ILE A 107 9.67 -9.74 -17.56
C ILE A 107 10.63 -9.00 -18.50
N LYS A 108 10.70 -7.66 -18.43
CA LYS A 108 11.63 -6.86 -19.22
C LYS A 108 13.09 -7.18 -18.88
N LEU A 109 13.43 -7.22 -17.58
CA LEU A 109 14.78 -7.59 -17.11
C LEU A 109 15.19 -9.00 -17.56
N ASN A 110 14.25 -9.94 -17.61
CA ASN A 110 14.50 -11.27 -18.14
C ASN A 110 14.83 -11.24 -19.63
N ARG A 111 14.15 -10.41 -20.41
CA ARG A 111 14.46 -10.23 -21.85
C ARG A 111 15.84 -9.62 -22.09
N GLU A 112 16.28 -8.75 -21.19
CA GLU A 112 17.61 -8.11 -21.20
C GLU A 112 18.72 -9.06 -20.74
N GLY A 113 18.41 -10.31 -20.36
CA GLY A 113 19.39 -11.33 -19.95
C GLY A 113 19.93 -11.15 -18.53
N LEU A 114 19.39 -10.22 -17.74
CA LEU A 114 19.82 -9.93 -16.37
C LEU A 114 19.24 -10.89 -15.33
N ALA A 115 18.32 -11.77 -15.71
CA ALA A 115 17.69 -12.71 -14.80
C ALA A 115 18.41 -14.06 -14.76
N SER A 116 18.71 -14.55 -13.56
CA SER A 116 19.47 -15.79 -13.33
C SER A 116 18.74 -17.06 -13.77
N ASN A 117 17.38 -17.07 -13.78
CA ASN A 117 16.59 -18.24 -14.13
C ASN A 117 15.38 -17.83 -14.98
N ARG A 118 15.40 -18.23 -16.28
CA ARG A 118 14.35 -17.87 -17.26
C ARG A 118 12.97 -18.40 -16.89
N LEU A 119 12.86 -19.57 -16.29
CA LEU A 119 11.56 -20.16 -15.91
C LEU A 119 10.89 -19.37 -14.79
N THR A 120 11.60 -19.11 -13.70
CA THR A 120 11.03 -18.36 -12.57
C THR A 120 10.77 -16.90 -12.90
N SER A 121 11.63 -16.26 -13.69
CA SER A 121 11.49 -14.84 -14.05
C SER A 121 10.48 -14.57 -15.17
N LEU A 122 9.96 -15.61 -15.84
CA LEU A 122 8.85 -15.47 -16.79
C LEU A 122 7.54 -16.03 -16.21
N PHE A 123 7.57 -17.25 -15.68
CA PHE A 123 6.37 -17.94 -15.23
C PHE A 123 5.74 -17.28 -14.00
N ALA A 124 6.55 -16.96 -12.98
CA ALA A 124 6.04 -16.34 -11.76
C ALA A 124 5.39 -14.96 -11.99
N PRO A 125 5.99 -14.01 -12.74
CA PRO A 125 5.35 -12.74 -13.06
C PRO A 125 4.06 -12.89 -13.89
N VAL A 126 4.03 -13.81 -14.84
CA VAL A 126 2.81 -14.06 -15.66
C VAL A 126 1.67 -14.56 -14.77
N MET A 127 1.93 -15.54 -13.91
CA MET A 127 0.93 -16.02 -12.95
C MET A 127 0.52 -14.93 -11.96
N GLY A 128 1.47 -14.09 -11.54
CA GLY A 128 1.19 -12.91 -10.72
C GLY A 128 0.26 -11.89 -11.40
N ILE A 129 0.44 -11.64 -12.70
CA ILE A 129 -0.44 -10.77 -13.49
C ILE A 129 -1.84 -11.36 -13.61
N ILE A 130 -1.96 -12.66 -13.86
CA ILE A 130 -3.27 -13.35 -13.92
C ILE A 130 -3.98 -13.24 -12.55
N GLY A 131 -3.28 -13.52 -11.45
CA GLY A 131 -3.82 -13.37 -10.11
C GLY A 131 -4.26 -11.94 -9.80
N ALA A 132 -3.45 -10.95 -10.16
CA ALA A 132 -3.77 -9.53 -10.02
C ALA A 132 -5.02 -9.15 -10.82
N ALA A 133 -5.14 -9.61 -12.05
CA ALA A 133 -6.31 -9.36 -12.91
C ALA A 133 -7.59 -9.96 -12.33
N LEU A 134 -7.52 -11.17 -11.75
CA LEU A 134 -8.65 -11.80 -11.08
C LEU A 134 -9.10 -11.01 -9.85
N VAL A 135 -8.17 -10.52 -9.03
CA VAL A 135 -8.50 -9.72 -7.84
C VAL A 135 -9.11 -8.38 -8.24
N ILE A 136 -8.53 -7.67 -9.22
CA ILE A 136 -9.06 -6.40 -9.71
C ILE A 136 -10.45 -6.62 -10.33
N GLY A 137 -10.62 -7.65 -11.16
CA GLY A 137 -11.90 -7.99 -11.76
C GLY A 137 -12.97 -8.32 -10.72
N GLY A 138 -12.64 -9.10 -9.71
CA GLY A 138 -13.54 -9.42 -8.60
C GLY A 138 -13.98 -8.19 -7.82
N SER A 139 -13.06 -7.29 -7.50
CA SER A 139 -13.36 -6.03 -6.81
C SER A 139 -14.26 -5.10 -7.65
N LEU A 140 -14.01 -5.00 -8.96
CA LEU A 140 -14.86 -4.22 -9.87
C LEU A 140 -16.29 -4.76 -9.99
N ILE A 141 -16.46 -6.08 -9.98
CA ILE A 141 -17.78 -6.72 -10.02
C ILE A 141 -18.53 -6.55 -8.70
N SER A 142 -17.81 -6.61 -7.57
CA SER A 142 -18.40 -6.54 -6.23
C SER A 142 -18.96 -5.15 -5.90
N SER A 143 -18.24 -4.07 -6.24
CA SER A 143 -18.57 -2.70 -5.83
C SER A 143 -18.04 -1.64 -6.82
N LEU A 144 -18.55 -1.67 -8.06
CA LEU A 144 -18.08 -0.81 -9.15
C LEU A 144 -18.08 0.68 -8.79
N GLN A 145 -19.19 1.17 -8.22
CA GLN A 145 -19.37 2.59 -7.90
C GLN A 145 -18.35 3.05 -6.83
N THR A 146 -18.18 2.28 -5.77
CA THR A 146 -17.24 2.55 -4.69
C THR A 146 -15.81 2.53 -5.21
N THR A 147 -15.45 1.50 -5.97
CA THR A 147 -14.11 1.35 -6.56
C THR A 147 -13.77 2.50 -7.50
N LEU A 148 -14.69 2.96 -8.34
CA LEU A 148 -14.46 4.08 -9.26
C LEU A 148 -14.26 5.42 -8.53
N VAL A 149 -15.13 5.76 -7.56
CA VAL A 149 -15.03 7.01 -6.81
C VAL A 149 -13.69 7.12 -6.09
N PHE A 150 -13.28 6.04 -5.42
CA PHE A 150 -12.01 6.06 -4.70
C PHE A 150 -10.80 5.94 -5.61
N SER A 151 -10.88 5.23 -6.73
CA SER A 151 -9.82 5.21 -7.74
C SER A 151 -9.54 6.63 -8.26
N LEU A 152 -10.59 7.42 -8.51
CA LEU A 152 -10.45 8.83 -8.88
C LEU A 152 -9.77 9.64 -7.77
N LEU A 153 -10.17 9.45 -6.51
CA LEU A 153 -9.59 10.16 -5.38
C LEU A 153 -8.10 9.81 -5.20
N CYS A 154 -7.74 8.53 -5.28
CA CYS A 154 -6.35 8.09 -5.23
C CYS A 154 -5.53 8.61 -6.42
N ALA A 155 -6.08 8.59 -7.63
CA ALA A 155 -5.42 9.15 -8.82
C ALA A 155 -5.17 10.65 -8.65
N LEU A 156 -6.10 11.39 -8.06
CA LEU A 156 -5.95 12.81 -7.75
C LEU A 156 -4.84 13.06 -6.72
N VAL A 157 -4.79 12.26 -5.65
CA VAL A 157 -3.71 12.35 -4.65
C VAL A 157 -2.35 12.04 -5.26
N ILE A 158 -2.26 11.01 -6.10
CA ILE A 158 -1.02 10.65 -6.82
C ILE A 158 -0.60 11.79 -7.76
N LEU A 159 -1.54 12.39 -8.47
CA LEU A 159 -1.28 13.52 -9.39
C LEU A 159 -0.75 14.74 -8.64
N ILE A 160 -1.38 15.08 -7.50
CA ILE A 160 -0.92 16.19 -6.64
C ILE A 160 0.50 15.92 -6.13
N GLY A 161 0.74 14.70 -5.62
CA GLY A 161 2.06 14.28 -5.13
C GLY A 161 3.12 14.32 -6.23
N TRP A 162 2.79 13.89 -7.44
CA TRP A 162 3.69 13.94 -8.59
C TRP A 162 4.02 15.38 -9.01
N LEU A 163 3.01 16.27 -9.08
CA LEU A 163 3.20 17.68 -9.40
C LEU A 163 4.06 18.39 -8.36
N TYR A 164 3.83 18.07 -7.07
CA TYR A 164 4.63 18.62 -5.98
C TYR A 164 6.09 18.14 -6.05
N SER A 165 6.32 16.84 -6.24
CA SER A 165 7.65 16.27 -6.40
C SER A 165 8.41 16.85 -7.60
N LYS A 166 7.72 17.04 -8.73
CA LYS A 166 8.33 17.65 -9.93
C LYS A 166 8.79 19.10 -9.69
N ARG A 167 8.04 19.88 -8.91
CA ARG A 167 8.45 21.26 -8.53
C ARG A 167 9.66 21.27 -7.62
N GLN A 168 9.75 20.34 -6.68
CA GLN A 168 10.88 20.24 -5.76
C GLN A 168 12.20 19.82 -6.46
N MET A 169 12.13 19.02 -7.52
CA MET A 169 13.31 18.60 -8.28
C MET A 169 13.80 19.67 -9.28
N GLN A 170 13.03 20.72 -9.53
CA GLN A 170 13.40 21.83 -10.41
C GLN A 170 14.00 23.05 -9.68
N ASN A 171 13.86 23.09 -8.35
CA ASN A 171 14.48 24.09 -7.46
C ASN A 171 15.68 23.48 -6.72
#